data_f6e5487e4c96edaf8019c86ee6716916
#
_entry.id   f6e5487e4c96edaf8019c86ee6716916
#
_cell.length_a   1.000
_cell.length_b   1.000
_cell.length_c   1.000
_cell.angle_alpha   90.00
_cell.angle_beta   90.00
_cell.angle_gamma   90.00
#
_symmetry.space_group_name_H-M   'P 1'
#
loop_
_entity.id
_entity.type
_entity.pdbx_description
1 polymer ?
#
loop_
_entity_poly.entity_id
_entity_poly.type
_entity_poly.pdbx_seq_one_letter_code
_entity_poly.pdbx_strand_id
1 'polypeptide(L)'
;MTHQEVFEVKVSLPEPLFFEAGKRAVLLLHGFTGSSADVRILGRFLEKEGYTVKAPHYKGHGVSPKELIQTGPKDWWQDVERAYEELVEAGYSEIAVAGLSLGGVFSLRLGYTKPLKGIVTMCAPMTMRTTDTMFSGILKYANDFSRAFGYTEEQRVALKEDIKREGMPSLPKLPELIQDVRSHVDEVYAPIFVVQGRLDDVINPKSAQIIYDTVESIDKHIKWYEESGHVITLDKEKKQLHEDILAFLNTLDWQE
;
A
#
# COMPACT_ATOMS: atom_id res chain seq x y z
N MET A 1 -35.49 -0.07 -35.20
CA MET A 1 -35.35 0.00 -33.73
C MET A 1 -34.09 -0.76 -33.40
N THR A 2 -33.01 -0.04 -33.15
CA THR A 2 -31.72 -0.63 -32.80
C THR A 2 -31.70 -0.81 -31.28
N HIS A 3 -31.68 -2.08 -30.85
CA HIS A 3 -31.39 -2.42 -29.46
C HIS A 3 -29.95 -2.02 -29.18
N GLN A 4 -29.76 -0.93 -28.42
CA GLN A 4 -28.51 -0.65 -27.74
C GLN A 4 -28.42 -1.65 -26.57
N GLU A 5 -27.55 -2.66 -26.69
CA GLU A 5 -27.16 -3.47 -25.55
C GLU A 5 -26.40 -2.56 -24.57
N VAL A 6 -27.04 -2.22 -23.49
CA VAL A 6 -26.39 -1.55 -22.35
C VAL A 6 -25.56 -2.63 -21.64
N PHE A 7 -24.24 -2.63 -21.89
CA PHE A 7 -23.30 -3.42 -21.10
C PHE A 7 -23.30 -2.88 -19.66
N GLU A 8 -24.02 -3.50 -18.76
CA GLU A 8 -23.85 -3.28 -17.32
C GLU A 8 -22.45 -3.72 -16.91
N VAL A 9 -21.57 -2.77 -16.70
CA VAL A 9 -20.26 -3.04 -16.09
C VAL A 9 -20.52 -3.46 -14.64
N LYS A 10 -20.53 -4.76 -14.37
CA LYS A 10 -20.58 -5.29 -13.00
C LYS A 10 -19.28 -4.89 -12.30
N VAL A 11 -19.33 -3.88 -11.44
CA VAL A 11 -18.23 -3.53 -10.54
C VAL A 11 -18.15 -4.62 -9.49
N SER A 12 -17.05 -5.38 -9.47
CA SER A 12 -16.74 -6.33 -8.41
C SER A 12 -15.83 -5.68 -7.37
N LEU A 13 -15.96 -6.09 -6.12
CA LEU A 13 -14.99 -5.73 -5.09
C LEU A 13 -13.60 -6.26 -5.47
N PRO A 14 -12.53 -5.50 -5.20
CA PRO A 14 -11.19 -6.02 -5.38
C PRO A 14 -10.92 -7.16 -4.42
N GLU A 15 -10.14 -8.15 -4.87
CA GLU A 15 -9.76 -9.32 -4.08
C GLU A 15 -8.26 -9.31 -3.77
N PRO A 16 -7.80 -9.96 -2.68
CA PRO A 16 -6.38 -10.20 -2.44
C PRO A 16 -5.73 -10.84 -3.67
N LEU A 17 -4.45 -10.59 -3.88
CA LEU A 17 -3.74 -11.15 -5.03
C LEU A 17 -2.74 -12.21 -4.56
N PHE A 18 -2.68 -13.29 -5.33
CA PHE A 18 -1.59 -14.24 -5.29
C PHE A 18 -1.27 -14.64 -6.73
N PHE A 19 -0.07 -14.29 -7.18
CA PHE A 19 0.45 -14.61 -8.51
C PHE A 19 1.69 -15.48 -8.31
N GLU A 20 1.55 -16.76 -8.56
CA GLU A 20 2.62 -17.71 -8.41
C GLU A 20 3.47 -17.77 -9.68
N ALA A 21 4.80 -17.58 -9.55
CA ALA A 21 5.73 -17.65 -10.66
C ALA A 21 7.04 -18.36 -10.26
N GLY A 22 8.02 -17.66 -9.66
CA GLY A 22 9.30 -18.23 -9.26
C GLY A 22 9.44 -18.45 -7.75
N LYS A 23 10.64 -18.82 -7.32
CA LYS A 23 10.98 -19.04 -5.90
C LYS A 23 11.13 -17.74 -5.11
N ARG A 24 11.45 -16.63 -5.79
CA ARG A 24 11.59 -15.30 -5.18
C ARG A 24 10.21 -14.69 -4.96
N ALA A 25 9.91 -14.28 -3.74
CA ALA A 25 8.60 -13.73 -3.40
C ALA A 25 8.64 -12.25 -3.07
N VAL A 26 7.62 -11.52 -3.50
CA VAL A 26 7.41 -10.11 -3.17
C VAL A 26 6.04 -9.93 -2.52
N LEU A 27 6.03 -9.42 -1.28
CA LEU A 27 4.82 -9.00 -0.58
C LEU A 27 4.51 -7.55 -0.97
N LEU A 28 3.38 -7.31 -1.65
CA LEU A 28 2.93 -5.98 -2.05
C LEU A 28 1.86 -5.45 -1.09
N LEU A 29 2.11 -4.28 -0.51
CA LEU A 29 1.27 -3.68 0.51
C LEU A 29 0.64 -2.38 0.02
N HIS A 30 -0.69 -2.30 0.05
CA HIS A 30 -1.45 -1.12 -0.37
C HIS A 30 -1.54 -0.04 0.72
N GLY A 31 -2.04 1.15 0.35
CA GLY A 31 -2.20 2.29 1.25
C GLY A 31 -3.50 2.25 2.09
N PHE A 32 -3.61 3.20 3.04
CA PHE A 32 -4.84 3.48 3.77
C PHE A 32 -5.95 3.91 2.80
N THR A 33 -7.17 3.40 2.97
CA THR A 33 -8.31 3.52 2.05
C THR A 33 -8.10 2.90 0.66
N GLY A 34 -6.95 2.27 0.42
CA GLY A 34 -6.63 1.58 -0.82
C GLY A 34 -7.05 0.11 -0.85
N SER A 35 -6.54 -0.61 -1.82
CA SER A 35 -6.75 -2.06 -1.97
C SER A 35 -5.65 -2.68 -2.84
N SER A 36 -5.73 -3.99 -3.08
CA SER A 36 -4.86 -4.69 -4.04
C SER A 36 -4.88 -4.08 -5.45
N ALA A 37 -5.95 -3.35 -5.82
CA ALA A 37 -6.05 -2.69 -7.11
C ALA A 37 -4.92 -1.66 -7.33
N ASP A 38 -4.47 -0.99 -6.26
CA ASP A 38 -3.43 0.03 -6.32
C ASP A 38 -2.04 -0.56 -6.68
N VAL A 39 -1.83 -1.82 -6.37
CA VAL A 39 -0.55 -2.52 -6.59
C VAL A 39 -0.64 -3.66 -7.62
N ARG A 40 -1.84 -3.92 -8.18
CA ARG A 40 -2.08 -5.04 -9.11
C ARG A 40 -1.23 -4.95 -10.37
N ILE A 41 -1.07 -3.75 -10.96
CA ILE A 41 -0.31 -3.58 -12.20
C ILE A 41 1.16 -3.88 -11.97
N LEU A 42 1.72 -3.38 -10.87
CA LEU A 42 3.09 -3.72 -10.43
C LEU A 42 3.20 -5.22 -10.16
N GLY A 43 2.22 -5.82 -9.46
CA GLY A 43 2.23 -7.26 -9.17
C GLY A 43 2.25 -8.12 -10.44
N ARG A 44 1.43 -7.78 -11.45
CA ARG A 44 1.43 -8.48 -12.76
C ARG A 44 2.72 -8.27 -13.55
N PHE A 45 3.35 -7.10 -13.40
CA PHE A 45 4.64 -6.85 -14.01
C PHE A 45 5.71 -7.75 -13.37
N LEU A 46 5.80 -7.80 -12.04
CA LEU A 46 6.78 -8.63 -11.33
C LEU A 46 6.54 -10.14 -11.53
N GLU A 47 5.28 -10.60 -11.63
CA GLU A 47 4.94 -11.98 -11.97
C GLU A 47 5.56 -12.40 -13.31
N LYS A 48 5.45 -11.54 -14.35
CA LYS A 48 6.03 -11.80 -15.67
C LYS A 48 7.55 -11.86 -15.65
N GLU A 49 8.18 -11.20 -14.68
CA GLU A 49 9.61 -11.20 -14.44
C GLU A 49 10.07 -12.35 -13.51
N GLY A 50 9.14 -13.29 -13.21
CA GLY A 50 9.45 -14.51 -12.47
C GLY A 50 9.40 -14.37 -10.95
N TYR A 51 8.79 -13.32 -10.41
CA TYR A 51 8.55 -13.17 -8.99
C TYR A 51 7.17 -13.69 -8.60
N THR A 52 7.08 -14.51 -7.57
CA THR A 52 5.80 -14.78 -6.91
C THR A 52 5.36 -13.53 -6.13
N VAL A 53 4.11 -13.14 -6.30
CA VAL A 53 3.59 -11.90 -5.73
C VAL A 53 2.37 -12.18 -4.87
N LYS A 54 2.38 -11.69 -3.63
CA LYS A 54 1.23 -11.68 -2.73
C LYS A 54 0.87 -10.25 -2.35
N ALA A 55 -0.42 -9.90 -2.46
CA ALA A 55 -0.95 -8.63 -1.98
C ALA A 55 -2.20 -8.89 -1.16
N PRO A 56 -2.12 -8.82 0.19
CA PRO A 56 -3.28 -8.99 1.05
C PRO A 56 -4.24 -7.80 0.93
N HIS A 57 -5.47 -7.99 1.37
CA HIS A 57 -6.33 -6.89 1.80
C HIS A 57 -6.28 -6.78 3.32
N TYR A 58 -6.14 -5.57 3.81
CA TYR A 58 -6.32 -5.32 5.23
C TYR A 58 -7.80 -5.31 5.56
N LYS A 59 -8.16 -5.77 6.74
CA LYS A 59 -9.53 -5.79 7.23
C LYS A 59 -10.23 -4.43 7.00
N GLY A 60 -11.41 -4.46 6.42
CA GLY A 60 -12.18 -3.27 6.09
C GLY A 60 -11.73 -2.50 4.83
N HIS A 61 -10.63 -2.88 4.18
CA HIS A 61 -10.18 -2.27 2.93
C HIS A 61 -10.75 -2.99 1.71
N GLY A 62 -10.96 -2.24 0.62
CA GLY A 62 -11.51 -2.80 -0.62
C GLY A 62 -12.99 -3.17 -0.53
N VAL A 63 -13.67 -2.84 0.56
CA VAL A 63 -15.08 -3.13 0.86
C VAL A 63 -15.82 -1.86 1.25
N SER A 64 -17.05 -1.98 1.80
CA SER A 64 -17.82 -0.81 2.20
C SER A 64 -17.03 0.12 3.16
N PRO A 65 -17.07 1.44 2.95
CA PRO A 65 -16.47 2.41 3.88
C PRO A 65 -16.97 2.28 5.32
N LYS A 66 -18.19 1.77 5.53
CA LYS A 66 -18.72 1.46 6.86
C LYS A 66 -17.96 0.33 7.56
N GLU A 67 -17.43 -0.61 6.80
CA GLU A 67 -16.57 -1.66 7.35
C GLU A 67 -15.18 -1.12 7.69
N LEU A 68 -14.63 -0.24 6.84
CA LEU A 68 -13.32 0.38 7.07
C LEU A 68 -13.28 1.12 8.41
N ILE A 69 -14.29 1.95 8.71
CA ILE A 69 -14.31 2.77 9.94
C ILE A 69 -14.42 1.95 11.24
N GLN A 70 -14.75 0.66 11.15
CA GLN A 70 -14.82 -0.27 12.28
C GLN A 70 -13.49 -1.02 12.53
N THR A 71 -12.47 -0.77 11.74
CA THR A 71 -11.16 -1.43 11.82
C THR A 71 -10.06 -0.44 12.21
N GLY A 72 -8.83 -0.91 12.37
CA GLY A 72 -7.74 -0.03 12.74
C GLY A 72 -6.35 -0.64 12.52
N PRO A 73 -5.30 0.15 12.81
CA PRO A 73 -3.92 -0.23 12.56
C PRO A 73 -3.49 -1.59 13.11
N LYS A 74 -4.06 -2.02 14.24
CA LYS A 74 -3.78 -3.33 14.84
C LYS A 74 -4.34 -4.47 13.97
N ASP A 75 -5.57 -4.34 13.47
CA ASP A 75 -6.18 -5.34 12.60
C ASP A 75 -5.38 -5.44 11.29
N TRP A 76 -5.01 -4.30 10.70
CA TRP A 76 -4.29 -4.24 9.43
C TRP A 76 -2.88 -4.82 9.53
N TRP A 77 -2.19 -4.56 10.66
CA TRP A 77 -0.90 -5.17 10.91
C TRP A 77 -0.98 -6.69 11.02
N GLN A 78 -2.00 -7.23 11.69
CA GLN A 78 -2.23 -8.67 11.75
C GLN A 78 -2.43 -9.30 10.36
N ASP A 79 -3.12 -8.59 9.44
CA ASP A 79 -3.29 -9.08 8.07
C ASP A 79 -1.97 -9.06 7.28
N VAL A 80 -1.11 -8.06 7.54
CA VAL A 80 0.25 -8.00 6.95
C VAL A 80 1.12 -9.14 7.48
N GLU A 81 1.15 -9.36 8.81
CA GLU A 81 1.91 -10.46 9.42
C GLU A 81 1.44 -11.81 8.88
N ARG A 82 0.13 -12.04 8.82
CA ARG A 82 -0.45 -13.27 8.27
C ARG A 82 -0.04 -13.47 6.81
N ALA A 83 -0.08 -12.44 5.98
CA ALA A 83 0.30 -12.55 4.58
C ALA A 83 1.79 -12.90 4.39
N TYR A 84 2.67 -12.40 5.27
CA TYR A 84 4.08 -12.79 5.32
C TYR A 84 4.22 -14.27 5.75
N GLU A 85 3.54 -14.68 6.82
CA GLU A 85 3.58 -16.05 7.34
C GLU A 85 3.04 -17.07 6.33
N GLU A 86 1.97 -16.75 5.61
CA GLU A 86 1.43 -17.58 4.53
C GLU A 86 2.43 -17.78 3.38
N LEU A 87 3.29 -16.79 3.07
CA LEU A 87 4.39 -16.98 2.12
C LEU A 87 5.45 -17.94 2.68
N VAL A 88 5.83 -17.79 3.95
CA VAL A 88 6.78 -18.69 4.61
C VAL A 88 6.25 -20.12 4.65
N GLU A 89 4.98 -20.32 5.04
CA GLU A 89 4.31 -21.62 5.08
C GLU A 89 4.19 -22.27 3.69
N ALA A 90 4.04 -21.45 2.64
CA ALA A 90 4.06 -21.91 1.25
C ALA A 90 5.47 -22.26 0.73
N GLY A 91 6.51 -22.12 1.58
CA GLY A 91 7.88 -22.51 1.26
C GLY A 91 8.76 -21.39 0.69
N TYR A 92 8.29 -20.14 0.69
CA TYR A 92 9.10 -19.00 0.29
C TYR A 92 9.98 -18.54 1.46
N SER A 93 11.27 -18.88 1.42
CA SER A 93 12.25 -18.47 2.43
C SER A 93 12.86 -17.09 2.15
N GLU A 94 12.73 -16.61 0.93
CA GLU A 94 13.30 -15.35 0.45
C GLU A 94 12.20 -14.40 0.01
N ILE A 95 11.91 -13.42 0.86
CA ILE A 95 10.80 -12.50 0.70
C ILE A 95 11.32 -11.06 0.70
N ALA A 96 11.01 -10.32 -0.35
CA ALA A 96 11.11 -8.86 -0.36
C ALA A 96 9.71 -8.26 -0.11
N VAL A 97 9.66 -7.01 0.32
CA VAL A 97 8.41 -6.27 0.52
C VAL A 97 8.44 -4.96 -0.26
N ALA A 98 7.31 -4.60 -0.86
CA ALA A 98 7.14 -3.29 -1.47
C ALA A 98 5.79 -2.70 -1.06
N GLY A 99 5.80 -1.51 -0.46
CA GLY A 99 4.61 -0.92 0.13
C GLY A 99 4.35 0.52 -0.28
N LEU A 100 3.08 0.82 -0.61
CA LEU A 100 2.59 2.15 -0.94
C LEU A 100 2.00 2.81 0.30
N SER A 101 2.42 4.04 0.62
CA SER A 101 1.84 4.86 1.70
C SER A 101 1.87 4.12 3.06
N LEU A 102 0.73 3.81 3.66
CA LEU A 102 0.63 2.96 4.86
C LEU A 102 1.33 1.60 4.66
N GLY A 103 1.23 1.03 3.44
CA GLY A 103 1.96 -0.19 3.09
C GLY A 103 3.46 -0.02 3.20
N GLY A 104 4.00 1.16 2.89
CA GLY A 104 5.41 1.50 3.10
C GLY A 104 5.79 1.59 4.58
N VAL A 105 4.90 2.09 5.44
CA VAL A 105 5.07 2.06 6.90
C VAL A 105 5.14 0.62 7.40
N PHE A 106 4.23 -0.24 6.94
CA PHE A 106 4.26 -1.67 7.27
C PHE A 106 5.48 -2.39 6.69
N SER A 107 5.97 -1.98 5.52
CA SER A 107 7.20 -2.53 4.95
C SER A 107 8.41 -2.26 5.84
N LEU A 108 8.52 -1.04 6.39
CA LEU A 108 9.55 -0.71 7.37
C LEU A 108 9.38 -1.52 8.65
N ARG A 109 8.15 -1.66 9.15
CA ARG A 109 7.86 -2.46 10.34
C ARG A 109 8.25 -3.94 10.16
N LEU A 110 7.97 -4.52 9.00
CA LEU A 110 8.46 -5.85 8.67
C LEU A 110 9.99 -5.89 8.64
N GLY A 111 10.64 -4.82 8.16
CA GLY A 111 12.09 -4.73 8.02
C GLY A 111 12.88 -4.87 9.32
N TYR A 112 12.30 -4.44 10.47
CA TYR A 112 12.93 -4.62 11.77
C TYR A 112 12.32 -5.76 12.61
N THR A 113 11.25 -6.44 12.11
CA THR A 113 10.59 -7.54 12.84
C THR A 113 10.75 -8.91 12.17
N LYS A 114 11.04 -8.96 10.87
CA LYS A 114 11.14 -10.18 10.07
C LYS A 114 12.39 -10.15 9.18
N PRO A 115 12.98 -11.31 8.84
CA PRO A 115 14.04 -11.35 7.86
C PRO A 115 13.48 -11.04 6.46
N LEU A 116 14.02 -10.02 5.80
CA LEU A 116 13.66 -9.62 4.44
C LEU A 116 14.89 -9.57 3.54
N LYS A 117 14.71 -9.92 2.27
CA LYS A 117 15.75 -9.76 1.23
C LYS A 117 15.92 -8.30 0.81
N GLY A 118 14.84 -7.54 0.79
CA GLY A 118 14.86 -6.13 0.46
C GLY A 118 13.52 -5.45 0.71
N ILE A 119 13.55 -4.14 0.78
CA ILE A 119 12.41 -3.29 1.09
C ILE A 119 12.27 -2.20 0.04
N VAL A 120 11.06 -2.01 -0.47
CA VAL A 120 10.71 -0.83 -1.28
C VAL A 120 9.63 -0.05 -0.56
N THR A 121 9.90 1.22 -0.25
CA THR A 121 8.88 2.14 0.29
C THR A 121 8.47 3.14 -0.78
N MET A 122 7.18 3.23 -1.06
CA MET A 122 6.61 4.15 -2.05
C MET A 122 5.71 5.17 -1.35
N CYS A 123 6.11 6.44 -1.34
CA CYS A 123 5.36 7.53 -0.70
C CYS A 123 4.95 7.22 0.76
N ALA A 124 5.86 6.64 1.55
CA ALA A 124 5.60 6.23 2.93
C ALA A 124 5.67 7.42 3.90
N PRO A 125 4.64 7.70 4.72
CA PRO A 125 4.66 8.81 5.66
C PRO A 125 5.56 8.54 6.87
N MET A 126 6.43 9.49 7.20
CA MET A 126 7.21 9.53 8.45
C MET A 126 6.88 10.77 9.29
N THR A 127 6.07 11.66 8.76
CA THR A 127 5.55 12.81 9.46
C THR A 127 4.03 12.81 9.40
N MET A 128 3.43 13.30 10.47
CA MET A 128 2.00 13.21 10.71
C MET A 128 1.23 14.32 9.99
N ARG A 129 0.10 13.96 9.41
CA ARG A 129 -0.99 14.91 9.14
C ARG A 129 -2.00 14.86 10.28
N THR A 130 -2.86 15.87 10.34
CA THR A 130 -3.94 15.93 11.32
C THR A 130 -4.96 14.82 11.06
N THR A 131 -5.61 14.34 12.10
CA THR A 131 -6.71 13.38 12.00
C THR A 131 -7.83 13.85 11.07
N ASP A 132 -8.08 15.17 11.02
CA ASP A 132 -9.09 15.77 10.12
C ASP A 132 -8.74 15.56 8.65
N THR A 133 -7.46 15.72 8.28
CA THR A 133 -6.98 15.44 6.91
C THR A 133 -7.16 13.96 6.56
N MET A 134 -6.85 13.06 7.50
CA MET A 134 -7.01 11.61 7.29
C MET A 134 -8.49 11.24 7.17
N PHE A 135 -9.36 11.84 7.98
CA PHE A 135 -10.81 11.62 7.91
C PHE A 135 -11.40 12.10 6.59
N SER A 136 -10.88 13.21 6.05
CA SER A 136 -11.24 13.67 4.71
C SER A 136 -10.93 12.64 3.62
N GLY A 137 -9.84 11.87 3.78
CA GLY A 137 -9.52 10.73 2.92
C GLY A 137 -10.57 9.62 2.97
N ILE A 138 -11.10 9.31 4.16
CA ILE A 138 -12.19 8.34 4.34
C ILE A 138 -13.46 8.82 3.63
N LEU A 139 -13.81 10.11 3.74
CA LEU A 139 -14.97 10.67 3.07
C LEU A 139 -14.81 10.67 1.54
N LYS A 140 -13.58 10.89 1.05
CA LYS A 140 -13.26 10.74 -0.38
C LYS A 140 -13.44 9.29 -0.82
N TYR A 141 -12.89 8.33 -0.08
CA TYR A 141 -13.07 6.90 -0.36
C TYR A 141 -14.56 6.53 -0.42
N ALA A 142 -15.37 6.99 0.54
CA ALA A 142 -16.80 6.74 0.57
C ALA A 142 -17.52 7.29 -0.68
N ASN A 143 -17.12 8.49 -1.14
CA ASN A 143 -17.65 9.06 -2.36
C ASN A 143 -17.26 8.24 -3.61
N ASP A 144 -16.00 7.85 -3.73
CA ASP A 144 -15.50 7.13 -4.88
C ASP A 144 -16.09 5.71 -4.93
N PHE A 145 -16.16 5.02 -3.78
CA PHE A 145 -16.84 3.73 -3.63
C PHE A 145 -18.30 3.80 -4.06
N SER A 146 -19.06 4.72 -3.49
CA SER A 146 -20.49 4.84 -3.77
C SER A 146 -20.78 5.18 -5.23
N ARG A 147 -19.94 5.97 -5.88
CA ARG A 147 -20.01 6.20 -7.33
C ARG A 147 -19.74 4.95 -8.14
N ALA A 148 -18.68 4.23 -7.82
CA ALA A 148 -18.32 3.00 -8.50
C ALA A 148 -19.42 1.93 -8.41
N PHE A 149 -20.10 1.85 -7.27
CA PHE A 149 -21.19 0.90 -7.02
C PHE A 149 -22.59 1.42 -7.36
N GLY A 150 -22.70 2.54 -8.12
CA GLY A 150 -23.97 3.02 -8.67
C GLY A 150 -24.97 3.55 -7.66
N TYR A 151 -24.52 4.04 -6.49
CA TYR A 151 -25.39 4.65 -5.49
C TYR A 151 -26.05 5.92 -6.04
N THR A 152 -27.33 6.11 -5.73
CA THR A 152 -28.03 7.38 -6.03
C THR A 152 -27.43 8.52 -5.23
N GLU A 153 -27.75 9.77 -5.61
CA GLU A 153 -27.27 10.95 -4.87
C GLU A 153 -27.72 10.92 -3.41
N GLU A 154 -29.00 10.56 -3.17
CA GLU A 154 -29.54 10.43 -1.80
C GLU A 154 -28.78 9.39 -0.98
N GLN A 155 -28.47 8.23 -1.59
CA GLN A 155 -27.70 7.17 -0.92
C GLN A 155 -26.27 7.60 -0.61
N ARG A 156 -25.62 8.37 -1.52
CA ARG A 156 -24.27 8.90 -1.32
C ARG A 156 -24.23 9.92 -0.18
N VAL A 157 -25.22 10.83 -0.15
CA VAL A 157 -25.34 11.80 0.94
C VAL A 157 -25.57 11.08 2.27
N ALA A 158 -26.49 10.12 2.31
CA ALA A 158 -26.78 9.34 3.51
C ALA A 158 -25.54 8.59 4.02
N LEU A 159 -24.79 7.91 3.14
CA LEU A 159 -23.55 7.21 3.49
C LEU A 159 -22.53 8.16 4.11
N LYS A 160 -22.34 9.33 3.50
CA LYS A 160 -21.39 10.34 3.98
C LYS A 160 -21.79 10.89 5.36
N GLU A 161 -23.07 11.17 5.59
CA GLU A 161 -23.57 11.65 6.89
C GLU A 161 -23.48 10.54 7.96
N ASP A 162 -23.74 9.28 7.61
CA ASP A 162 -23.53 8.15 8.50
C ASP A 162 -22.06 8.03 8.95
N ILE A 163 -21.10 8.09 8.00
CA ILE A 163 -19.67 8.03 8.29
C ILE A 163 -19.24 9.22 9.16
N LYS A 164 -19.75 10.43 8.90
CA LYS A 164 -19.46 11.59 9.74
C LYS A 164 -19.99 11.44 11.17
N ARG A 165 -21.19 10.87 11.32
CA ARG A 165 -21.81 10.64 12.62
C ARG A 165 -21.11 9.55 13.42
N GLU A 166 -20.73 8.45 12.76
CA GLU A 166 -20.06 7.32 13.40
C GLU A 166 -18.57 7.62 13.66
N GLY A 167 -17.94 8.41 12.77
CA GLY A 167 -16.50 8.67 12.82
C GLY A 167 -15.69 7.39 12.57
N MET A 168 -14.40 7.45 12.88
CA MET A 168 -13.51 6.29 12.93
C MET A 168 -12.75 6.31 14.26
N PRO A 169 -13.21 5.59 15.29
CA PRO A 169 -12.61 5.66 16.63
C PRO A 169 -11.14 5.26 16.68
N SER A 170 -10.70 4.40 15.77
CA SER A 170 -9.31 3.93 15.63
C SER A 170 -8.40 4.92 14.88
N LEU A 171 -8.94 5.95 14.24
CA LEU A 171 -8.15 6.86 13.41
C LEU A 171 -6.98 7.53 14.16
N PRO A 172 -7.11 7.94 15.43
CA PRO A 172 -5.99 8.46 16.20
C PRO A 172 -4.83 7.49 16.40
N LYS A 173 -5.06 6.17 16.24
CA LYS A 173 -4.03 5.13 16.32
C LYS A 173 -3.12 5.08 15.09
N LEU A 174 -3.56 5.65 13.97
CA LEU A 174 -2.73 5.67 12.74
C LEU A 174 -1.50 6.58 12.90
N PRO A 175 -1.62 7.81 13.39
CA PRO A 175 -0.48 8.60 13.81
C PRO A 175 0.43 7.90 14.81
N GLU A 176 -0.11 7.26 15.83
CA GLU A 176 0.68 6.53 16.83
C GLU A 176 1.51 5.42 16.18
N LEU A 177 0.93 4.65 15.24
CA LEU A 177 1.64 3.64 14.46
C LEU A 177 2.80 4.25 13.65
N ILE A 178 2.56 5.37 12.94
CA ILE A 178 3.60 6.01 12.13
C ILE A 178 4.76 6.49 13.03
N GLN A 179 4.44 7.04 14.19
CA GLN A 179 5.45 7.48 15.15
C GLN A 179 6.22 6.32 15.75
N ASP A 180 5.53 5.22 16.09
CA ASP A 180 6.15 3.98 16.56
C ASP A 180 7.14 3.43 15.54
N VAL A 181 6.68 3.24 14.30
CA VAL A 181 7.56 2.76 13.21
C VAL A 181 8.74 3.71 12.99
N ARG A 182 8.49 5.02 12.98
CA ARG A 182 9.56 6.01 12.81
C ARG A 182 10.65 5.90 13.87
N SER A 183 10.30 5.53 15.11
CA SER A 183 11.28 5.37 16.20
C SER A 183 12.14 4.10 16.10
N HIS A 184 11.84 3.21 15.14
CA HIS A 184 12.57 1.96 14.90
C HIS A 184 13.15 1.86 13.47
N VAL A 185 13.10 2.95 12.69
CA VAL A 185 13.61 2.95 11.31
C VAL A 185 15.12 2.73 11.25
N ASP A 186 15.86 3.13 12.28
CA ASP A 186 17.29 2.83 12.47
C ASP A 186 17.59 1.36 12.73
N GLU A 187 16.59 0.53 13.02
CA GLU A 187 16.74 -0.93 13.13
C GLU A 187 16.55 -1.65 11.78
N VAL A 188 16.39 -0.93 10.68
CA VAL A 188 16.26 -1.51 9.33
C VAL A 188 17.63 -1.63 8.68
N TYR A 189 18.09 -2.87 8.52
CA TYR A 189 19.40 -3.23 7.94
C TYR A 189 19.29 -3.85 6.54
N ALA A 190 18.10 -4.36 6.15
CA ALA A 190 17.89 -4.94 4.83
C ALA A 190 18.11 -3.91 3.72
N PRO A 191 18.58 -4.30 2.52
CA PRO A 191 18.64 -3.43 1.35
C PRO A 191 17.32 -2.69 1.14
N ILE A 192 17.38 -1.38 0.86
CA ILE A 192 16.18 -0.57 0.77
C ILE A 192 16.19 0.39 -0.42
N PHE A 193 15.08 0.45 -1.13
CA PHE A 193 14.79 1.44 -2.15
C PHE A 193 13.63 2.34 -1.73
N VAL A 194 13.95 3.60 -1.48
CA VAL A 194 12.99 4.64 -1.06
C VAL A 194 12.52 5.41 -2.27
N VAL A 195 11.21 5.41 -2.51
CA VAL A 195 10.59 6.03 -3.68
C VAL A 195 9.61 7.12 -3.25
N GLN A 196 9.64 8.27 -3.92
CA GLN A 196 8.77 9.39 -3.61
C GLN A 196 8.33 10.14 -4.87
N GLY A 197 7.02 10.35 -4.99
CA GLY A 197 6.46 11.29 -5.97
C GLY A 197 6.68 12.73 -5.54
N ARG A 198 7.19 13.55 -6.45
CA ARG A 198 7.47 14.98 -6.16
C ARG A 198 6.20 15.80 -5.98
N LEU A 199 5.13 15.41 -6.67
CA LEU A 199 3.82 16.07 -6.64
C LEU A 199 2.88 15.47 -5.58
N ASP A 200 3.40 14.73 -4.61
CA ASP A 200 2.61 14.15 -3.53
C ASP A 200 1.99 15.24 -2.64
N ASP A 201 0.68 15.34 -2.71
CA ASP A 201 -0.15 16.28 -1.94
C ASP A 201 -0.83 15.62 -0.73
N VAL A 202 -0.68 14.30 -0.57
CA VAL A 202 -1.28 13.52 0.51
C VAL A 202 -0.38 13.41 1.73
N ILE A 203 0.93 13.18 1.55
CA ILE A 203 1.90 13.16 2.65
C ILE A 203 2.95 14.25 2.47
N ASN A 204 3.79 14.45 3.49
CA ASN A 204 4.95 15.33 3.35
C ASN A 204 6.07 14.55 2.62
N PRO A 205 6.49 14.97 1.41
CA PRO A 205 7.53 14.27 0.64
C PRO A 205 8.88 14.16 1.37
N LYS A 206 9.16 15.03 2.36
CA LYS A 206 10.34 14.91 3.21
C LYS A 206 10.43 13.59 3.97
N SER A 207 9.32 12.86 4.06
CA SER A 207 9.29 11.52 4.68
C SER A 207 10.27 10.56 4.02
N ALA A 208 10.43 10.62 2.70
CA ALA A 208 11.39 9.78 1.98
C ALA A 208 12.84 10.06 2.40
N GLN A 209 13.20 11.34 2.55
CA GLN A 209 14.54 11.71 3.02
C GLN A 209 14.77 11.25 4.47
N ILE A 210 13.73 11.37 5.34
CA ILE A 210 13.83 10.88 6.73
C ILE A 210 14.11 9.38 6.75
N ILE A 211 13.39 8.58 5.94
CA ILE A 211 13.64 7.14 5.85
C ILE A 211 15.08 6.88 5.41
N TYR A 212 15.49 7.48 4.29
CA TYR A 212 16.81 7.27 3.70
C TYR A 212 17.95 7.64 4.66
N ASP A 213 17.82 8.73 5.40
CA ASP A 213 18.85 9.20 6.32
C ASP A 213 18.91 8.37 7.61
N THR A 214 17.78 7.74 8.00
CA THR A 214 17.66 7.05 9.32
C THR A 214 17.96 5.55 9.23
N VAL A 215 17.62 4.87 8.13
CA VAL A 215 17.89 3.42 8.01
C VAL A 215 19.39 3.13 8.08
N GLU A 216 19.75 2.06 8.81
CA GLU A 216 21.14 1.60 8.95
C GLU A 216 21.57 0.59 7.86
N SER A 217 20.73 0.41 6.83
CA SER A 217 21.11 -0.37 5.66
C SER A 217 22.32 0.23 4.96
N ILE A 218 23.31 -0.62 4.63
CA ILE A 218 24.49 -0.22 3.84
C ILE A 218 24.16 -0.13 2.34
N ASP A 219 23.10 -0.81 1.89
CA ASP A 219 22.61 -0.79 0.51
C ASP A 219 21.26 -0.06 0.49
N LYS A 220 21.33 1.24 0.35
CA LYS A 220 20.14 2.11 0.37
C LYS A 220 20.13 3.08 -0.79
N HIS A 221 18.99 3.16 -1.46
CA HIS A 221 18.74 4.04 -2.60
C HIS A 221 17.53 4.91 -2.37
N ILE A 222 17.53 6.11 -2.95
CA ILE A 222 16.38 7.01 -2.97
C ILE A 222 16.17 7.54 -4.39
N LYS A 223 14.91 7.54 -4.86
CA LYS A 223 14.55 8.12 -6.15
C LYS A 223 13.28 8.95 -6.05
N TRP A 224 13.34 10.11 -6.69
CA TRP A 224 12.22 11.05 -6.81
C TRP A 224 11.64 10.95 -8.21
N TYR A 225 10.31 10.94 -8.30
CA TYR A 225 9.56 10.92 -9.55
C TYR A 225 8.90 12.28 -9.72
N GLU A 226 9.35 13.04 -10.69
CA GLU A 226 9.08 14.47 -10.79
C GLU A 226 7.64 14.79 -11.22
N GLU A 227 6.99 13.87 -11.96
CA GLU A 227 5.65 14.06 -12.52
C GLU A 227 4.57 13.23 -11.80
N SER A 228 4.92 12.55 -10.71
CA SER A 228 4.03 11.65 -10.00
C SER A 228 3.65 12.16 -8.62
N GLY A 229 2.40 11.91 -8.23
CA GLY A 229 1.84 12.19 -6.91
C GLY A 229 1.90 10.99 -5.98
N HIS A 230 0.90 10.92 -5.06
CA HIS A 230 0.88 9.96 -3.96
C HIS A 230 0.71 8.50 -4.40
N VAL A 231 -0.27 8.21 -5.27
CA VAL A 231 -0.52 6.84 -5.75
C VAL A 231 0.38 6.55 -6.95
N ILE A 232 1.67 6.60 -6.70
CA ILE A 232 2.73 6.53 -7.73
C ILE A 232 2.66 5.25 -8.57
N THR A 233 2.12 4.16 -8.02
CA THR A 233 1.93 2.88 -8.70
C THR A 233 0.95 2.94 -9.88
N LEU A 234 0.10 3.95 -9.93
CA LEU A 234 -0.92 4.17 -10.96
C LEU A 234 -0.69 5.45 -11.77
N ASP A 235 0.30 6.26 -11.39
CA ASP A 235 0.53 7.59 -11.95
C ASP A 235 1.35 7.56 -13.26
N LYS A 236 1.73 8.73 -13.74
CA LYS A 236 2.36 8.95 -15.06
C LYS A 236 3.64 8.15 -15.25
N GLU A 237 4.49 8.12 -14.22
CA GLU A 237 5.80 7.48 -14.27
C GLU A 237 5.77 6.00 -13.80
N LYS A 238 4.59 5.38 -13.67
CA LYS A 238 4.47 3.99 -13.18
C LYS A 238 5.30 2.97 -13.95
N LYS A 239 5.51 3.16 -15.26
CA LYS A 239 6.34 2.24 -16.04
C LYS A 239 7.79 2.29 -15.59
N GLN A 240 8.34 3.50 -15.45
CA GLN A 240 9.69 3.71 -14.95
C GLN A 240 9.83 3.20 -13.51
N LEU A 241 8.81 3.44 -12.67
CA LEU A 241 8.77 2.90 -11.31
C LEU A 241 8.86 1.37 -11.29
N HIS A 242 8.11 0.68 -12.16
CA HIS A 242 8.13 -0.79 -12.22
C HIS A 242 9.51 -1.30 -12.64
N GLU A 243 10.14 -0.67 -13.64
CA GLU A 243 11.49 -1.01 -14.10
C GLU A 243 12.54 -0.76 -13.02
N ASP A 244 12.46 0.35 -12.30
CA ASP A 244 13.37 0.69 -11.21
C ASP A 244 13.22 -0.28 -10.02
N ILE A 245 12.00 -0.65 -9.66
CA ILE A 245 11.75 -1.65 -8.61
C ILE A 245 12.31 -3.01 -9.04
N LEU A 246 12.08 -3.44 -10.28
CA LEU A 246 12.64 -4.67 -10.81
C LEU A 246 14.17 -4.65 -10.80
N ALA A 247 14.77 -3.54 -11.23
CA ALA A 247 16.22 -3.37 -11.20
C ALA A 247 16.77 -3.50 -9.78
N PHE A 248 16.13 -2.87 -8.78
CA PHE A 248 16.50 -3.03 -7.38
C PHE A 248 16.34 -4.47 -6.90
N LEU A 249 15.20 -5.11 -7.15
CA LEU A 249 14.96 -6.51 -6.76
C LEU A 249 15.99 -7.48 -7.36
N ASN A 250 16.46 -7.22 -8.59
CA ASN A 250 17.47 -8.02 -9.26
C ASN A 250 18.89 -7.81 -8.70
N THR A 251 19.15 -6.78 -7.91
CA THR A 251 20.45 -6.61 -7.21
C THR A 251 20.53 -7.38 -5.90
N LEU A 252 19.38 -7.84 -5.37
CA LEU A 252 19.35 -8.55 -4.10
C LEU A 252 19.97 -9.93 -4.20
N ASP A 253 20.62 -10.38 -3.12
CA ASP A 253 21.27 -11.68 -3.02
C ASP A 253 20.23 -12.80 -2.80
N TRP A 254 19.54 -13.19 -3.87
CA TRP A 254 18.62 -14.32 -3.88
C TRP A 254 19.43 -15.63 -3.97
N GLN A 255 19.11 -16.59 -3.10
CA GLN A 255 19.66 -17.94 -3.25
C GLN A 255 18.84 -18.69 -4.32
N GLU A 256 19.49 -19.34 -5.26
CA GLU A 256 18.86 -20.08 -6.35
C GLU A 256 18.11 -21.35 -5.89
#